data_e18b88ea6d3f635284cc59e8726089dd
#
_entry.id   e18b88ea6d3f635284cc59e8726089dd
#
_cell.length_a   1.000
_cell.length_b   1.000
_cell.length_c   1.000
_cell.angle_alpha   90.00
_cell.angle_beta   90.00
_cell.angle_gamma   90.00
#
_symmetry.space_group_name_H-M   'P 1'
#
loop_
_entity.id
_entity.type
_entity.pdbx_description
1 polymer ?
#
loop_
_entity_poly.entity_id
_entity_poly.type
_entity_poly.pdbx_seq_one_letter_code
_entity_poly.pdbx_strand_id
1 'polypeptide(L)'
;TGKISQIPIYMTAWQRIQQKFLSTLSYRTADNFYFFPYYTSKRTLAFTNRQREKYDGMDIVFKEFLSVFLYRIAKPYWKRKHICLVCEKFSSMAQDNGYYFFKHCMEQNEEAFLNKKIYYIITKDSPDRSKVEPYKNRLLNFMSIRHMIYLLAADLIVSSDSRYHTYAMQS
;
A
#
# COMPACT_ATOMS: atom_id res chain seq x y z
N THR A 1 37.78 10.00 -16.72
CA THR A 1 36.28 10.06 -16.66
C THR A 1 35.73 8.69 -16.98
N GLY A 2 35.51 7.87 -15.94
CA GLY A 2 34.92 6.53 -16.10
C GLY A 2 33.44 6.63 -16.49
N LYS A 3 33.06 6.02 -17.63
CA LYS A 3 31.67 5.82 -17.99
C LYS A 3 31.06 4.79 -17.02
N ILE A 4 30.11 5.22 -16.21
CA ILE A 4 29.30 4.31 -15.41
C ILE A 4 28.28 3.67 -16.37
N SER A 5 28.47 2.41 -16.73
CA SER A 5 27.50 1.63 -17.49
C SER A 5 26.54 0.95 -16.50
N GLN A 6 25.26 1.27 -16.60
CA GLN A 6 24.23 0.54 -15.88
C GLN A 6 23.88 -0.73 -16.66
N ILE A 7 24.13 -1.87 -16.07
CA ILE A 7 23.70 -3.16 -16.64
C ILE A 7 22.32 -3.48 -16.11
N PRO A 8 21.27 -3.56 -16.94
CA PRO A 8 19.95 -3.96 -16.50
C PRO A 8 19.96 -5.43 -16.09
N ILE A 9 19.60 -5.71 -14.85
CA ILE A 9 19.45 -7.08 -14.37
C ILE A 9 18.01 -7.53 -14.68
N TYR A 10 17.84 -8.39 -15.67
CA TYR A 10 16.56 -9.01 -15.98
C TYR A 10 16.24 -10.07 -14.93
N MET A 11 15.15 -9.86 -14.19
CA MET A 11 14.73 -10.81 -13.15
C MET A 11 13.80 -11.87 -13.71
N THR A 12 14.11 -13.13 -13.40
CA THR A 12 13.21 -14.27 -13.59
C THR A 12 11.99 -14.17 -12.64
N ALA A 13 10.93 -14.94 -12.91
CA ALA A 13 9.77 -14.99 -12.01
C ALA A 13 10.14 -15.39 -10.58
N TRP A 14 11.13 -16.28 -10.42
CA TRP A 14 11.67 -16.69 -9.13
C TRP A 14 12.39 -15.55 -8.39
N GLN A 15 13.18 -14.78 -9.09
CA GLN A 15 13.87 -13.62 -8.53
C GLN A 15 12.88 -12.52 -8.07
N ARG A 16 11.73 -12.37 -8.74
CA ARG A 16 10.66 -11.46 -8.29
C ARG A 16 10.04 -11.91 -6.95
N ILE A 17 9.92 -13.22 -6.75
CA ILE A 17 9.49 -13.76 -5.46
C ILE A 17 10.56 -13.51 -4.40
N GLN A 18 11.81 -13.78 -4.71
CA GLN A 18 12.95 -13.53 -3.82
C GLN A 18 13.09 -12.03 -3.47
N GLN A 19 12.80 -11.13 -4.40
CA GLN A 19 12.81 -9.69 -4.15
C GLN A 19 11.92 -9.29 -2.97
N LYS A 20 10.75 -9.91 -2.83
CA LYS A 20 9.85 -9.64 -1.69
C LYS A 20 10.46 -10.07 -0.35
N PHE A 21 11.38 -11.04 -0.37
CA PHE A 21 12.14 -11.47 0.80
C PHE A 21 13.41 -10.64 1.03
N LEU A 22 13.89 -9.89 0.03
CA LEU A 22 15.09 -9.05 0.20
C LEU A 22 14.93 -7.98 1.27
N SER A 23 13.72 -7.43 1.42
CA SER A 23 13.43 -6.48 2.50
C SER A 23 13.54 -7.09 3.89
N THR A 24 13.47 -8.42 3.99
CA THR A 24 13.68 -9.16 5.26
C THR A 24 15.15 -9.48 5.52
N LEU A 25 16.00 -9.40 4.48
CA LEU A 25 17.45 -9.59 4.55
C LEU A 25 18.14 -8.27 4.93
N SER A 26 17.67 -7.62 5.97
CA SER A 26 18.29 -6.39 6.44
C SER A 26 19.48 -6.69 7.35
N TYR A 27 20.57 -5.95 7.18
CA TYR A 27 21.73 -6.02 8.05
C TYR A 27 21.73 -4.83 9.01
N ARG A 28 21.81 -5.10 10.32
CA ARG A 28 21.87 -4.04 11.33
C ARG A 28 23.24 -3.37 11.29
N THR A 29 23.28 -2.07 11.10
CA THR A 29 24.52 -1.31 11.01
C THR A 29 24.92 -0.69 12.34
N ALA A 30 24.10 0.17 12.93
CA ALA A 30 24.28 0.79 14.26
C ALA A 30 22.97 1.46 14.67
N ASP A 31 22.76 1.72 15.97
CA ASP A 31 21.70 2.60 16.50
C ASP A 31 20.30 2.40 15.91
N ASN A 32 19.86 1.14 15.76
CA ASN A 32 18.58 0.76 15.14
C ASN A 32 18.46 1.09 13.64
N PHE A 33 19.54 1.42 12.97
CA PHE A 33 19.57 1.51 11.51
C PHE A 33 19.86 0.15 10.88
N TYR A 34 19.20 -0.08 9.77
CA TYR A 34 19.31 -1.31 8.99
C TYR A 34 19.59 -0.98 7.54
N PHE A 35 20.45 -1.76 6.95
CA PHE A 35 20.80 -1.71 5.54
C PHE A 35 19.87 -2.65 4.76
N PHE A 36 18.98 -2.08 3.95
CA PHE A 36 18.00 -2.83 3.17
C PHE A 36 18.38 -2.85 1.70
N PRO A 37 18.59 -4.02 1.10
CA PRO A 37 18.66 -4.15 -0.35
C PRO A 37 17.25 -4.03 -0.96
N TYR A 38 17.15 -3.33 -2.10
CA TYR A 38 15.92 -3.25 -2.86
C TYR A 38 16.20 -3.07 -4.35
N TYR A 39 15.21 -3.36 -5.19
CA TYR A 39 15.31 -3.08 -6.61
C TYR A 39 14.56 -1.79 -6.95
N THR A 40 15.23 -0.94 -7.72
CA THR A 40 14.61 0.28 -8.26
C THR A 40 13.58 -0.06 -9.36
N SER A 41 12.77 0.92 -9.74
CA SER A 41 11.86 0.77 -10.91
C SER A 41 12.60 0.45 -12.22
N LYS A 42 13.87 0.81 -12.31
CA LYS A 42 14.75 0.47 -13.45
C LYS A 42 15.41 -0.91 -13.32
N ARG A 43 15.00 -1.72 -12.34
CA ARG A 43 15.54 -3.07 -12.07
C ARG A 43 17.03 -3.09 -11.70
N THR A 44 17.55 -2.02 -11.14
CA THR A 44 18.90 -1.98 -10.58
C THR A 44 18.84 -2.27 -9.08
N LEU A 45 19.79 -3.06 -8.59
CA LEU A 45 19.95 -3.29 -7.16
C LEU A 45 20.40 -1.99 -6.49
N ALA A 46 19.70 -1.59 -5.46
CA ALA A 46 20.01 -0.42 -4.66
C ALA A 46 19.94 -0.77 -3.16
N PHE A 47 20.47 0.10 -2.35
CA PHE A 47 20.49 -0.08 -0.91
C PHE A 47 20.03 1.21 -0.25
N THR A 48 19.29 1.06 0.85
CA THR A 48 18.92 2.18 1.72
C THR A 48 19.31 1.86 3.15
N ASN A 49 19.77 2.87 3.87
CA ASN A 49 20.05 2.77 5.29
C ASN A 49 18.98 3.57 6.03
N ARG A 50 18.09 2.88 6.75
CA ARG A 50 17.00 3.49 7.50
C ARG A 50 16.67 2.71 8.75
N GLN A 51 15.91 3.30 9.62
CA GLN A 51 15.32 2.57 10.74
C GLN A 51 14.30 1.53 10.22
N ARG A 52 14.17 0.44 10.96
CA ARG A 52 13.16 -0.57 10.68
C ARG A 52 11.77 -0.04 11.00
N GLU A 53 10.90 -0.10 10.04
CA GLU A 53 9.51 0.29 10.20
C GLU A 53 8.64 -0.89 10.65
N LYS A 54 7.48 -0.59 11.20
CA LYS A 54 6.48 -1.57 11.65
C LYS A 54 6.10 -2.59 10.57
N TYR A 55 6.26 -2.20 9.30
CA TYR A 55 5.82 -3.00 8.16
C TYR A 55 6.95 -3.75 7.43
N ASP A 56 8.15 -3.77 7.99
CA ASP A 56 9.30 -4.50 7.43
C ASP A 56 9.38 -5.96 7.93
N GLY A 57 8.26 -6.54 8.34
CA GLY A 57 8.22 -7.89 8.92
C GLY A 57 7.78 -8.98 7.93
N MET A 58 8.16 -10.23 8.21
CA MET A 58 7.71 -11.41 7.47
C MET A 58 6.20 -11.59 7.50
N ASP A 59 5.54 -11.10 8.55
CA ASP A 59 4.09 -11.11 8.69
C ASP A 59 3.40 -10.30 7.57
N ILE A 60 4.01 -9.19 7.16
CA ILE A 60 3.51 -8.36 6.06
C ILE A 60 3.69 -9.08 4.72
N VAL A 61 4.86 -9.68 4.48
CA VAL A 61 5.10 -10.49 3.27
C VAL A 61 4.08 -11.62 3.16
N PHE A 62 3.79 -12.31 4.27
CA PHE A 62 2.77 -13.36 4.29
C PHE A 62 1.36 -12.80 3.99
N LYS A 63 0.98 -11.66 4.58
CA LYS A 63 -0.31 -11.00 4.29
C LYS A 63 -0.42 -10.60 2.82
N GLU A 64 0.66 -10.12 2.21
CA GLU A 64 0.69 -9.80 0.78
C GLU A 64 0.43 -11.04 -0.08
N PHE A 65 1.16 -12.13 0.15
CA PHE A 65 0.94 -13.38 -0.58
C PHE A 65 -0.49 -13.90 -0.44
N LEU A 66 -1.00 -13.92 0.79
CA LEU A 66 -2.37 -14.36 1.07
C LEU A 66 -3.39 -13.46 0.37
N SER A 67 -3.18 -12.16 0.38
CA SER A 67 -4.07 -11.19 -0.27
C SER A 67 -4.09 -11.37 -1.79
N VAL A 68 -2.94 -11.57 -2.42
CA VAL A 68 -2.84 -11.85 -3.86
C VAL A 68 -3.53 -13.16 -4.20
N PHE A 69 -3.33 -14.21 -3.41
CA PHE A 69 -3.97 -15.51 -3.61
C PHE A 69 -5.50 -15.40 -3.52
N LEU A 70 -6.02 -14.81 -2.45
CA LEU A 70 -7.46 -14.61 -2.23
C LEU A 70 -8.08 -13.72 -3.32
N TYR A 71 -7.39 -12.66 -3.72
CA TYR A 71 -7.82 -11.82 -4.82
C TYR A 71 -7.91 -12.60 -6.14
N ARG A 72 -6.90 -13.40 -6.47
CA ARG A 72 -6.88 -14.16 -7.73
C ARG A 72 -8.01 -15.18 -7.82
N ILE A 73 -8.31 -15.90 -6.73
CA ILE A 73 -9.41 -16.88 -6.68
C ILE A 73 -10.76 -16.18 -6.92
N ALA A 74 -10.98 -15.03 -6.30
CA ALA A 74 -12.27 -14.33 -6.34
C ALA A 74 -12.22 -13.07 -7.22
N LYS A 75 -11.31 -12.99 -8.20
CA LYS A 75 -11.11 -11.80 -9.04
C LYS A 75 -12.37 -11.26 -9.69
N PRO A 76 -13.26 -12.09 -10.31
CA PRO A 76 -14.50 -11.58 -10.92
C PRO A 76 -15.44 -10.93 -9.89
N TYR A 77 -15.53 -11.49 -8.69
CA TYR A 77 -16.31 -10.94 -7.60
C TYR A 77 -15.78 -9.58 -7.14
N TRP A 78 -14.45 -9.47 -6.97
CA TRP A 78 -13.82 -8.23 -6.52
C TRP A 78 -13.97 -7.11 -7.55
N LYS A 79 -13.78 -7.42 -8.83
CA LYS A 79 -13.90 -6.43 -9.93
C LYS A 79 -15.31 -5.86 -10.09
N ARG A 80 -16.34 -6.64 -9.78
CA ARG A 80 -17.75 -6.18 -9.80
C ARG A 80 -18.08 -5.19 -8.68
N LYS A 81 -17.19 -5.01 -7.70
CA LYS A 81 -17.45 -4.10 -6.57
C LYS A 81 -17.23 -2.64 -6.88
N HIS A 82 -16.55 -2.32 -7.98
CA HIS A 82 -16.25 -0.95 -8.39
C HIS A 82 -15.71 -0.10 -7.22
N ILE A 83 -14.53 -0.48 -6.71
CA ILE A 83 -13.97 0.07 -5.50
C ILE A 83 -13.22 1.36 -5.82
N CYS A 84 -13.53 2.42 -5.05
CA CYS A 84 -12.72 3.62 -4.93
C CYS A 84 -12.04 3.64 -3.56
N LEU A 85 -10.72 3.79 -3.54
CA LEU A 85 -9.95 3.94 -2.32
C LEU A 85 -9.53 5.38 -2.14
N VAL A 86 -9.71 5.89 -0.94
CA VAL A 86 -9.29 7.22 -0.53
C VAL A 86 -8.30 7.10 0.61
N CYS A 87 -7.19 7.82 0.52
CA CYS A 87 -6.17 7.85 1.56
C CYS A 87 -5.42 9.18 1.57
N GLU A 88 -4.79 9.46 2.68
CA GLU A 88 -3.90 10.58 2.87
C GLU A 88 -2.48 10.10 3.19
N LYS A 89 -1.59 11.04 3.43
CA LYS A 89 -0.18 10.79 3.72
C LYS A 89 0.00 9.69 4.77
N PHE A 90 0.68 8.62 4.39
CA PHE A 90 0.92 7.42 5.21
C PHE A 90 -0.34 6.75 5.78
N SER A 91 -1.54 7.14 5.32
CA SER A 91 -2.83 6.69 5.88
C SER A 91 -2.91 6.88 7.42
N SER A 92 -2.21 7.88 7.95
CA SER A 92 -2.08 8.11 9.39
C SER A 92 -2.99 9.19 9.93
N MET A 93 -3.56 10.03 9.07
CA MET A 93 -4.38 11.19 9.44
C MET A 93 -5.65 11.26 8.60
N ALA A 94 -6.60 12.10 9.05
CA ALA A 94 -7.82 12.47 8.35
C ALA A 94 -8.04 13.98 8.50
N GLN A 95 -7.30 14.78 7.72
CA GLN A 95 -7.22 16.22 7.88
C GLN A 95 -7.12 17.00 6.56
N ASP A 96 -6.89 16.31 5.46
CA ASP A 96 -6.58 16.91 4.16
C ASP A 96 -7.69 16.62 3.13
N ASN A 97 -7.48 16.98 1.90
CA ASN A 97 -8.43 16.87 0.78
C ASN A 97 -9.03 15.47 0.63
N GLY A 98 -8.28 14.41 0.92
CA GLY A 98 -8.78 13.03 0.90
C GLY A 98 -9.90 12.80 1.90
N TYR A 99 -9.72 13.27 3.14
CA TYR A 99 -10.77 13.18 4.17
C TYR A 99 -12.01 13.96 3.80
N TYR A 100 -11.87 15.21 3.37
CA TYR A 100 -13.02 16.04 3.00
C TYR A 100 -13.76 15.49 1.78
N PHE A 101 -13.03 14.98 0.79
CA PHE A 101 -13.63 14.27 -0.34
C PHE A 101 -14.43 13.04 0.12
N PHE A 102 -13.81 12.18 0.94
CA PHE A 102 -14.49 11.00 1.48
C PHE A 102 -15.76 11.38 2.28
N LYS A 103 -15.64 12.34 3.19
CA LYS A 103 -16.74 12.82 4.01
C LYS A 103 -17.87 13.35 3.13
N HIS A 104 -17.57 14.21 2.16
CA HIS A 104 -18.55 14.76 1.22
C HIS A 104 -19.28 13.63 0.47
N CYS A 105 -18.56 12.66 -0.06
CA CYS A 105 -19.16 11.52 -0.76
C CYS A 105 -20.09 10.69 0.12
N MET A 106 -19.76 10.54 1.41
CA MET A 106 -20.62 9.81 2.35
C MET A 106 -21.87 10.60 2.73
N GLU A 107 -21.75 11.90 2.94
CA GLU A 107 -22.86 12.79 3.35
C GLU A 107 -23.83 13.05 2.19
N GLN A 108 -23.33 13.19 0.97
CA GLN A 108 -24.13 13.45 -0.24
C GLN A 108 -24.56 12.18 -0.98
N ASN A 109 -24.17 11.01 -0.49
CA ASN A 109 -24.45 9.71 -1.14
C ASN A 109 -23.96 9.63 -2.61
N GLU A 110 -22.79 10.22 -2.86
CA GLU A 110 -22.18 10.30 -4.22
C GLU A 110 -21.73 8.95 -4.78
N GLU A 111 -21.82 7.87 -4.01
CA GLU A 111 -21.50 6.52 -4.47
C GLU A 111 -22.34 6.11 -5.69
N ALA A 112 -23.61 6.53 -5.71
CA ALA A 112 -24.50 6.25 -6.84
C ALA A 112 -24.07 7.01 -8.10
N PHE A 113 -23.71 8.28 -7.98
CA PHE A 113 -23.23 9.12 -9.08
C PHE A 113 -21.90 8.59 -9.64
N LEU A 114 -20.96 8.27 -8.76
CA LEU A 114 -19.65 7.74 -9.15
C LEU A 114 -19.70 6.27 -9.59
N ASN A 115 -20.82 5.57 -9.38
CA ASN A 115 -20.94 4.11 -9.57
C ASN A 115 -19.79 3.34 -8.90
N LYS A 116 -19.38 3.78 -7.72
CA LYS A 116 -18.26 3.20 -6.96
C LYS A 116 -18.55 3.13 -5.47
N LYS A 117 -18.07 2.05 -4.86
CA LYS A 117 -18.06 1.91 -3.40
C LYS A 117 -16.81 2.54 -2.84
N ILE A 118 -16.97 3.60 -2.06
CA ILE A 118 -15.88 4.41 -1.55
C ILE A 118 -15.44 3.88 -0.18
N TYR A 119 -14.14 3.71 0.00
CA TYR A 119 -13.52 3.28 1.24
C TYR A 119 -12.36 4.19 1.61
N TYR A 120 -12.25 4.51 2.89
CA TYR A 120 -11.17 5.32 3.44
C TYR A 120 -10.15 4.43 4.14
N ILE A 121 -8.87 4.63 3.84
CA ILE A 121 -7.76 3.87 4.41
C ILE A 121 -7.16 4.69 5.54
N ILE A 122 -7.07 4.11 6.74
CA ILE A 122 -6.49 4.76 7.91
C ILE A 122 -5.84 3.74 8.84
N THR A 123 -4.77 4.12 9.53
CA THR A 123 -4.14 3.28 10.55
C THR A 123 -5.05 3.10 11.77
N LYS A 124 -4.90 1.99 12.50
CA LYS A 124 -5.72 1.73 13.69
C LYS A 124 -5.45 2.72 14.83
N ASP A 125 -4.22 3.14 14.92
CA ASP A 125 -3.64 4.02 15.93
C ASP A 125 -3.63 5.49 15.52
N SER A 126 -4.35 5.84 14.46
CA SER A 126 -4.48 7.23 14.01
C SER A 126 -5.19 8.10 15.08
N PRO A 127 -4.65 9.28 15.40
CA PRO A 127 -5.31 10.23 16.29
C PRO A 127 -6.66 10.74 15.72
N ASP A 128 -6.81 10.72 14.41
CA ASP A 128 -8.00 11.19 13.70
C ASP A 128 -9.05 10.08 13.47
N ARG A 129 -8.84 8.90 14.01
CA ARG A 129 -9.74 7.78 13.79
C ARG A 129 -11.18 8.07 14.22
N SER A 130 -11.34 8.82 15.29
CA SER A 130 -12.66 9.23 15.79
C SER A 130 -13.47 10.05 14.78
N LYS A 131 -12.82 10.85 13.93
CA LYS A 131 -13.46 11.66 12.88
C LYS A 131 -14.15 10.82 11.81
N VAL A 132 -13.63 9.63 11.54
CA VAL A 132 -14.12 8.71 10.50
C VAL A 132 -14.93 7.55 11.08
N GLU A 133 -15.00 7.41 12.40
CA GLU A 133 -15.73 6.32 13.08
C GLU A 133 -17.23 6.24 12.71
N PRO A 134 -17.96 7.35 12.45
CA PRO A 134 -19.32 7.28 11.94
C PRO A 134 -19.46 6.43 10.66
N TYR A 135 -18.40 6.31 9.89
CA TYR A 135 -18.33 5.57 8.62
C TYR A 135 -17.58 4.23 8.76
N LYS A 136 -17.59 3.59 9.93
CA LYS A 136 -16.81 2.38 10.25
C LYS A 136 -16.91 1.25 9.20
N ASN A 137 -18.05 1.09 8.55
CA ASN A 137 -18.26 0.08 7.52
C ASN A 137 -17.51 0.38 6.21
N ARG A 138 -17.05 1.62 6.05
CA ARG A 138 -16.28 2.11 4.90
C ARG A 138 -14.80 2.33 5.22
N LEU A 139 -14.36 1.94 6.43
CA LEU A 139 -12.96 2.07 6.81
C LEU A 139 -12.18 0.79 6.52
N LEU A 140 -10.98 1.00 6.02
CA LEU A 140 -9.97 -0.04 5.82
C LEU A 140 -8.77 0.26 6.73
N ASN A 141 -8.39 -0.73 7.53
CA ASN A 141 -7.16 -0.58 8.31
C ASN A 141 -5.95 -0.74 7.39
N PHE A 142 -5.08 0.26 7.40
CA PHE A 142 -3.83 0.23 6.63
C PHE A 142 -3.04 -1.07 6.91
N MET A 143 -2.46 -1.66 5.87
CA MET A 143 -1.69 -2.92 5.91
C MET A 143 -2.48 -4.15 6.43
N SER A 144 -3.81 -4.10 6.40
CA SER A 144 -4.63 -5.30 6.61
C SER A 144 -4.81 -6.10 5.32
N ILE A 145 -5.11 -7.41 5.44
CA ILE A 145 -5.44 -8.26 4.29
C ILE A 145 -6.60 -7.67 3.47
N ARG A 146 -7.63 -7.12 4.15
CA ARG A 146 -8.76 -6.48 3.48
C ARG A 146 -8.31 -5.25 2.68
N HIS A 147 -7.45 -4.41 3.23
CA HIS A 147 -6.87 -3.28 2.52
C HIS A 147 -6.10 -3.74 1.27
N MET A 148 -5.24 -4.74 1.40
CA MET A 148 -4.44 -5.25 0.28
C MET A 148 -5.29 -5.85 -0.84
N ILE A 149 -6.35 -6.62 -0.49
CA ILE A 149 -7.29 -7.15 -1.49
C ILE A 149 -8.04 -6.01 -2.19
N TYR A 150 -8.50 -5.00 -1.45
CA TYR A 150 -9.23 -3.87 -2.02
C TYR A 150 -8.32 -3.00 -2.90
N LEU A 151 -7.04 -2.88 -2.54
CA LEU A 151 -6.03 -2.21 -3.36
C LEU A 151 -5.85 -2.90 -4.73
N LEU A 152 -5.79 -4.24 -4.75
CA LEU A 152 -5.72 -5.02 -5.98
C LEU A 152 -7.01 -4.92 -6.83
N ALA A 153 -8.14 -4.70 -6.18
CA ALA A 153 -9.46 -4.64 -6.80
C ALA A 153 -9.88 -3.22 -7.21
N ALA A 154 -9.22 -2.20 -6.68
CA ALA A 154 -9.61 -0.80 -6.89
C ALA A 154 -9.58 -0.40 -8.37
N ASP A 155 -10.65 0.29 -8.78
CA ASP A 155 -10.73 0.93 -10.10
C ASP A 155 -10.22 2.38 -10.02
N LEU A 156 -10.30 3.00 -8.83
CA LEU A 156 -9.89 4.37 -8.59
C LEU A 156 -9.20 4.49 -7.23
N ILE A 157 -8.11 5.24 -7.20
CA ILE A 157 -7.42 5.61 -5.97
C ILE A 157 -7.30 7.13 -5.94
N VAL A 158 -7.82 7.73 -4.88
CA VAL A 158 -7.72 9.16 -4.59
C VAL A 158 -6.77 9.33 -3.43
N SER A 159 -5.65 10.01 -3.65
CA SER A 159 -4.64 10.22 -2.63
C SER A 159 -4.05 11.62 -2.74
N SER A 160 -3.84 12.26 -1.61
CA SER A 160 -3.06 13.50 -1.49
C SER A 160 -1.55 13.26 -1.42
N ASP A 161 -1.12 12.01 -1.43
CA ASP A 161 0.28 11.63 -1.31
C ASP A 161 0.80 10.93 -2.56
N SER A 162 2.11 10.73 -2.62
CA SER A 162 2.73 9.97 -3.70
C SER A 162 2.24 8.51 -3.69
N ARG A 163 2.13 7.91 -4.87
CA ARG A 163 1.73 6.50 -5.01
C ARG A 163 2.60 5.53 -4.20
N TYR A 164 3.85 5.89 -3.89
CA TYR A 164 4.77 5.04 -3.12
C TYR A 164 4.32 4.80 -1.68
N HIS A 165 3.62 5.77 -1.09
CA HIS A 165 3.09 5.66 0.27
C HIS A 165 1.67 5.09 0.31
N THR A 166 1.01 5.05 -0.83
CA THR A 166 -0.35 4.52 -0.97
C THR A 166 -0.35 3.01 -1.13
N TYR A 167 0.68 2.46 -1.77
CA TYR A 167 0.79 1.04 -2.06
C TYR A 167 1.43 0.29 -0.89
N ALA A 168 0.63 -0.58 -0.26
CA ALA A 168 1.13 -1.55 0.71
C ALA A 168 2.05 -2.60 0.06
N MET A 169 1.91 -2.79 -1.25
CA MET A 169 2.66 -3.78 -2.01
C MET A 169 3.70 -3.08 -2.87
N GLN A 170 4.96 -3.33 -2.59
CA GLN A 170 6.04 -2.96 -3.49
C GLN A 170 5.94 -3.89 -4.72
N SER A 171 5.63 -3.28 -5.84
CA SER A 171 5.53 -3.97 -7.14
C SER A 171 6.90 -4.27 -7.72
#